data_0db6e66296bf2e84f2e518e3a12625fb
#
_entry.id   0db6e66296bf2e84f2e518e3a12625fb
#
_cell.length_a   1.000
_cell.length_b   1.000
_cell.length_c   1.000
_cell.angle_alpha   90.00
_cell.angle_beta   90.00
_cell.angle_gamma   90.00
#
_symmetry.space_group_name_H-M   'P 1'
#
loop_
_entity.id
_entity.type
_entity.pdbx_description
1 polymer ?
#
loop_
_entity_poly.entity_id
_entity_poly.type
_entity_poly.pdbx_seq_one_letter_code
_entity_poly.pdbx_strand_id
1 'polypeptide(L)'
;MSRSSILEQLTRPRKPLSVSELAAKIKTLIEGRFLDLWVEGEISNFRKQSSGHWYFSLKDEAAVIRCAFFRSQNRLMRFEPADGMVVKARGRVSTYEDRSEYQLLVELLELSGHGAGQLAFEQLKQKLAAEGLFDQARKRALPTLPRRIGVVTSPTGAAIRDIIRTLRRRNEGVSILLAPVRVQG
;
A
#
# COMPACT_ATOMS: atom_id res chain seq x y z
N MET A 1 0.47 -27.50 44.44
CA MET A 1 1.89 -27.68 44.09
C MET A 1 2.73 -27.20 45.26
N SER A 2 3.55 -28.10 45.82
CA SER A 2 4.31 -27.82 47.04
C SER A 2 5.50 -26.88 46.80
N ARG A 3 5.77 -25.93 47.67
CA ARG A 3 6.93 -25.02 47.65
C ARG A 3 8.28 -25.74 47.44
N SER A 4 8.42 -26.99 47.88
CA SER A 4 9.61 -27.83 47.67
C SER A 4 9.86 -28.15 46.20
N SER A 5 8.81 -28.39 45.41
CA SER A 5 8.96 -28.74 43.97
C SER A 5 9.47 -27.55 43.13
N ILE A 6 9.16 -26.33 43.52
CA ILE A 6 9.62 -25.11 42.84
C ILE A 6 11.10 -24.87 43.13
N LEU A 7 11.51 -25.05 44.41
CA LEU A 7 12.91 -24.90 44.81
C LEU A 7 13.83 -25.95 44.20
N GLU A 8 13.39 -27.21 44.08
CA GLU A 8 14.14 -28.27 43.37
C GLU A 8 14.31 -28.00 41.88
N GLN A 9 13.36 -27.35 41.23
CA GLN A 9 13.48 -26.94 39.82
C GLN A 9 14.45 -25.77 39.62
N LEU A 10 14.60 -24.90 40.62
CA LEU A 10 15.52 -23.74 40.61
C LEU A 10 16.95 -24.13 40.92
N THR A 11 17.19 -25.23 41.61
CA THR A 11 18.53 -25.66 42.09
C THR A 11 19.20 -26.71 41.19
N ARG A 12 18.55 -27.18 40.11
CA ARG A 12 19.24 -28.04 39.14
C ARG A 12 20.31 -27.23 38.41
N PRO A 13 21.60 -27.66 38.38
CA PRO A 13 22.65 -26.98 37.66
C PRO A 13 22.35 -27.05 36.18
N ARG A 14 21.74 -26.00 35.64
CA ARG A 14 21.57 -25.88 34.19
C ARG A 14 22.90 -25.48 33.62
N LYS A 15 23.42 -26.24 32.64
CA LYS A 15 24.61 -25.81 31.88
C LYS A 15 24.31 -24.41 31.31
N PRO A 16 25.14 -23.40 31.61
CA PRO A 16 24.92 -22.07 31.05
C PRO A 16 24.97 -22.13 29.52
N LEU A 17 24.03 -21.42 28.87
CA LEU A 17 24.06 -21.27 27.42
C LEU A 17 25.11 -20.23 27.04
N SER A 18 25.77 -20.41 25.91
CA SER A 18 26.52 -19.33 25.28
C SER A 18 25.56 -18.27 24.70
N VAL A 19 26.07 -17.08 24.44
CA VAL A 19 25.27 -15.99 23.83
C VAL A 19 24.71 -16.42 22.48
N SER A 20 25.50 -17.10 21.64
CA SER A 20 25.06 -17.63 20.36
C SER A 20 24.01 -18.73 20.47
N GLU A 21 24.12 -19.63 21.45
CA GLU A 21 23.10 -20.64 21.69
C GLU A 21 21.77 -20.02 22.13
N LEU A 22 21.80 -18.95 22.93
CA LEU A 22 20.60 -18.21 23.32
C LEU A 22 19.99 -17.47 22.12
N ALA A 23 20.81 -16.77 21.34
CA ALA A 23 20.36 -16.05 20.15
C ALA A 23 19.69 -17.00 19.15
N ALA A 24 20.31 -18.16 18.88
CA ALA A 24 19.75 -19.17 17.97
C ALA A 24 18.40 -19.71 18.48
N LYS A 25 18.26 -19.93 19.78
CA LYS A 25 16.96 -20.36 20.36
C LYS A 25 15.88 -19.28 20.23
N ILE A 26 16.21 -18.03 20.49
CA ILE A 26 15.29 -16.90 20.33
C ILE A 26 14.85 -16.80 18.87
N LYS A 27 15.80 -16.87 17.93
CA LYS A 27 15.51 -16.87 16.49
C LYS A 27 14.53 -17.97 16.12
N THR A 28 14.81 -19.22 16.49
CA THR A 28 13.93 -20.35 16.18
C THR A 28 12.53 -20.14 16.73
N LEU A 29 12.39 -19.60 17.93
CA LEU A 29 11.08 -19.33 18.53
C LEU A 29 10.32 -18.22 17.80
N ILE A 30 11.00 -17.12 17.47
CA ILE A 30 10.38 -15.97 16.80
C ILE A 30 10.01 -16.34 15.35
N GLU A 31 10.96 -16.85 14.59
CA GLU A 31 10.74 -17.20 13.19
C GLU A 31 9.74 -18.36 13.02
N GLY A 32 9.66 -19.28 13.98
CA GLY A 32 8.68 -20.37 13.94
C GLY A 32 7.26 -19.96 14.33
N ARG A 33 7.08 -18.80 14.98
CA ARG A 33 5.74 -18.35 15.44
C ARG A 33 5.16 -17.22 14.58
N PHE A 34 6.00 -16.41 13.93
CA PHE A 34 5.60 -15.22 13.19
C PHE A 34 5.90 -15.36 11.69
N LEU A 35 5.35 -16.43 11.08
CA LEU A 35 5.63 -16.81 9.69
C LEU A 35 4.78 -16.05 8.66
N ASP A 36 3.54 -15.71 8.99
CA ASP A 36 2.60 -15.02 8.11
C ASP A 36 1.66 -14.17 8.96
N LEU A 37 1.89 -12.87 8.96
CA LEU A 37 1.11 -11.94 9.77
C LEU A 37 0.90 -10.63 9.03
N TRP A 38 -0.14 -9.92 9.42
CA TRP A 38 -0.42 -8.57 8.96
C TRP A 38 -0.11 -7.59 10.09
N VAL A 39 0.62 -6.54 9.75
CA VAL A 39 0.93 -5.42 10.65
C VAL A 39 0.43 -4.15 10.00
N GLU A 40 -0.36 -3.36 10.73
CA GLU A 40 -0.80 -2.04 10.31
C GLU A 40 0.01 -0.97 11.05
N GLY A 41 0.43 0.06 10.33
CA GLY A 41 1.18 1.16 10.91
C GLY A 41 1.49 2.25 9.90
N GLU A 42 2.01 3.37 10.42
CA GLU A 42 2.49 4.48 9.62
C GLU A 42 3.94 4.24 9.18
N ILE A 43 4.22 4.46 7.90
CA ILE A 43 5.57 4.38 7.34
C ILE A 43 6.40 5.56 7.82
N SER A 44 7.64 5.28 8.21
CA SER A 44 8.65 6.28 8.51
C SER A 44 10.04 5.82 8.08
N ASN A 45 10.94 6.77 7.85
CA ASN A 45 12.32 6.52 7.41
C ASN A 45 12.42 5.66 6.14
N PHE A 46 11.54 5.89 5.17
CA PHE A 46 11.55 5.16 3.91
C PHE A 46 12.84 5.44 3.12
N ARG A 47 13.49 4.38 2.68
CA ARG A 47 14.71 4.43 1.87
C ARG A 47 14.69 3.37 0.78
N LYS A 48 14.90 3.83 -0.45
CA LYS A 48 15.07 2.97 -1.61
C LYS A 48 16.56 2.86 -1.91
N GLN A 49 17.11 1.66 -1.82
CA GLN A 49 18.51 1.43 -2.14
C GLN A 49 18.74 1.23 -3.64
N SER A 50 19.97 1.45 -4.09
CA SER A 50 20.37 1.24 -5.48
C SER A 50 20.16 -0.21 -5.95
N SER A 51 20.20 -1.18 -5.04
CA SER A 51 19.86 -2.59 -5.27
C SER A 51 18.38 -2.83 -5.58
N GLY A 52 17.52 -1.82 -5.37
CA GLY A 52 16.07 -1.89 -5.54
C GLY A 52 15.33 -2.43 -4.31
N HIS A 53 16.03 -2.72 -3.21
CA HIS A 53 15.40 -3.06 -1.95
C HIS A 53 14.86 -1.80 -1.26
N TRP A 54 13.70 -1.92 -0.60
CA TRP A 54 13.11 -0.86 0.19
C TRP A 54 13.25 -1.17 1.67
N TYR A 55 13.66 -0.18 2.44
CA TYR A 55 13.78 -0.25 3.89
C TYR A 55 12.97 0.89 4.50
N PHE A 56 12.20 0.60 5.52
CA PHE A 56 11.40 1.59 6.23
C PHE A 56 11.09 1.08 7.64
N SER A 57 10.46 1.89 8.44
CA SER A 57 9.90 1.49 9.73
C SER A 57 8.38 1.62 9.69
N LEU A 58 7.67 0.67 10.27
CA LEU A 58 6.27 0.82 10.63
C LEU A 58 6.20 1.24 12.09
N LYS A 59 5.42 2.27 12.37
CA LYS A 59 5.21 2.78 13.72
C LYS A 59 3.72 2.93 14.02
N ASP A 60 3.36 2.80 15.27
CA ASP A 60 2.11 3.25 15.88
C ASP A 60 2.41 4.19 17.05
N GLU A 61 1.43 4.44 17.93
CA GLU A 61 1.60 5.32 19.09
C GLU A 61 2.60 4.79 20.13
N ALA A 62 2.84 3.47 20.18
CA ALA A 62 3.58 2.81 21.24
C ALA A 62 4.87 2.12 20.78
N ALA A 63 4.97 1.75 19.50
CA ALA A 63 6.03 0.86 19.03
C ALA A 63 6.51 1.19 17.60
N VAL A 64 7.71 0.72 17.30
CA VAL A 64 8.33 0.83 15.98
C VAL A 64 8.94 -0.51 15.61
N ILE A 65 8.71 -0.99 14.38
CA ILE A 65 9.37 -2.16 13.82
C ILE A 65 10.06 -1.81 12.51
N ARG A 66 11.29 -2.28 12.33
CA ARG A 66 12.01 -2.15 11.07
C ARG A 66 11.46 -3.12 10.04
N CYS A 67 11.37 -2.68 8.79
CA CYS A 67 10.84 -3.44 7.67
C CYS A 67 11.87 -3.51 6.54
N ALA A 68 11.97 -4.68 5.92
CA ALA A 68 12.72 -4.88 4.70
C ALA A 68 11.78 -5.46 3.63
N PHE A 69 11.70 -4.80 2.47
CA PHE A 69 10.88 -5.20 1.35
C PHE A 69 11.76 -5.41 0.12
N PHE A 70 12.03 -6.66 -0.19
CA PHE A 70 13.00 -7.01 -1.20
C PHE A 70 12.48 -6.77 -2.63
N ARG A 71 13.40 -6.51 -3.55
CA ARG A 71 13.11 -6.21 -4.96
C ARG A 71 12.24 -7.27 -5.64
N SER A 72 12.40 -8.54 -5.28
CA SER A 72 11.62 -9.64 -5.85
C SER A 72 10.12 -9.47 -5.61
N GLN A 73 9.73 -8.90 -4.47
CA GLN A 73 8.34 -8.67 -4.09
C GLN A 73 7.88 -7.24 -4.43
N ASN A 74 8.71 -6.21 -4.11
CA ASN A 74 8.28 -4.83 -4.26
C ASN A 74 8.10 -4.39 -5.72
N ARG A 75 8.72 -5.08 -6.71
CA ARG A 75 8.51 -4.81 -8.14
C ARG A 75 7.06 -4.99 -8.62
N LEU A 76 6.25 -5.73 -7.87
CA LEU A 76 4.83 -5.95 -8.16
C LEU A 76 3.93 -4.86 -7.59
N MET A 77 4.50 -3.94 -6.83
CA MET A 77 3.74 -2.86 -6.21
C MET A 77 3.27 -1.84 -7.25
N ARG A 78 2.04 -1.36 -7.05
CA ARG A 78 1.41 -0.35 -7.89
C ARG A 78 1.64 1.08 -7.40
N PHE A 79 2.25 1.24 -6.23
CA PHE A 79 2.57 2.54 -5.63
C PHE A 79 3.95 2.47 -4.98
N GLU A 80 4.61 3.61 -4.83
CA GLU A 80 5.85 3.75 -4.08
C GLU A 80 5.51 4.26 -2.67
N PRO A 81 5.95 3.57 -1.60
CA PRO A 81 5.73 4.01 -0.24
C PRO A 81 6.41 5.35 0.05
N ALA A 82 5.81 6.13 0.94
CA ALA A 82 6.40 7.36 1.46
C ALA A 82 6.13 7.50 2.95
N ASP A 83 6.94 8.31 3.63
CA ASP A 83 6.76 8.63 5.03
C ASP A 83 5.39 9.26 5.29
N GLY A 84 4.75 8.87 6.38
CA GLY A 84 3.41 9.30 6.74
C GLY A 84 2.25 8.47 6.17
N MET A 85 2.53 7.52 5.25
CA MET A 85 1.50 6.62 4.75
C MET A 85 1.11 5.58 5.79
N VAL A 86 -0.19 5.37 6.00
CA VAL A 86 -0.70 4.26 6.79
C VAL A 86 -0.92 3.05 5.88
N VAL A 87 -0.28 1.95 6.22
CA VAL A 87 -0.27 0.73 5.41
C VAL A 87 -0.54 -0.51 6.23
N LYS A 88 -1.00 -1.57 5.56
CA LYS A 88 -1.00 -2.94 6.04
C LYS A 88 0.11 -3.70 5.33
N ALA A 89 1.05 -4.22 6.10
CA ALA A 89 2.15 -5.02 5.61
C ALA A 89 1.94 -6.48 6.00
N ARG A 90 1.95 -7.37 5.01
CA ARG A 90 1.99 -8.81 5.22
C ARG A 90 3.42 -9.29 5.10
N GLY A 91 3.82 -10.16 6.02
CA GLY A 91 5.15 -10.72 6.00
C GLY A 91 5.43 -11.62 7.18
N ARG A 92 6.70 -11.87 7.41
CA ARG A 92 7.19 -12.69 8.52
C ARG A 92 8.24 -11.95 9.32
N VAL A 93 8.34 -12.24 10.61
CA VAL A 93 9.41 -11.70 11.43
C VAL A 93 10.68 -12.51 11.24
N SER A 94 11.80 -11.83 11.09
CA SER A 94 13.13 -12.42 11.07
C SER A 94 14.04 -11.71 12.07
N THR A 95 15.04 -12.42 12.58
CA THR A 95 15.99 -11.89 13.54
C THR A 95 17.37 -11.73 12.91
N TYR A 96 18.01 -10.62 13.23
CA TYR A 96 19.42 -10.38 12.88
C TYR A 96 20.29 -10.76 14.06
N GLU A 97 20.91 -11.94 14.01
CA GLU A 97 21.61 -12.55 15.17
C GLU A 97 22.72 -11.65 15.71
N ASP A 98 23.53 -11.05 14.82
CA ASP A 98 24.69 -10.24 15.19
C ASP A 98 24.35 -8.99 16.00
N ARG A 99 23.08 -8.51 15.92
CA ARG A 99 22.62 -7.29 16.59
C ARG A 99 21.48 -7.51 17.56
N SER A 100 21.03 -8.76 17.72
CA SER A 100 19.84 -9.10 18.52
C SER A 100 18.61 -8.23 18.17
N GLU A 101 18.49 -7.85 16.89
CA GLU A 101 17.38 -7.06 16.36
C GLU A 101 16.39 -7.95 15.62
N TYR A 102 15.12 -7.62 15.66
CA TYR A 102 14.10 -8.25 14.84
C TYR A 102 13.55 -7.26 13.81
N GLN A 103 13.14 -7.78 12.67
CA GLN A 103 12.60 -7.00 11.56
C GLN A 103 11.44 -7.74 10.89
N LEU A 104 10.54 -7.02 10.25
CA LEU A 104 9.50 -7.56 9.41
C LEU A 104 10.03 -7.68 7.98
N LEU A 105 10.11 -8.88 7.46
CA LEU A 105 10.35 -9.14 6.04
C LEU A 105 9.01 -9.04 5.32
N VAL A 106 8.80 -7.94 4.62
CA VAL A 106 7.54 -7.63 3.94
C VAL A 106 7.45 -8.39 2.61
N GLU A 107 6.31 -9.00 2.37
CA GLU A 107 5.99 -9.72 1.13
C GLU A 107 4.91 -9.02 0.33
N LEU A 108 4.00 -8.32 1.01
CA LEU A 108 2.91 -7.54 0.42
C LEU A 108 2.67 -6.27 1.25
N LEU A 109 2.38 -5.19 0.56
CA LEU A 109 2.04 -3.92 1.18
C LEU A 109 0.73 -3.38 0.58
N GLU A 110 -0.21 -3.03 1.42
CA GLU A 110 -1.49 -2.45 1.04
C GLU A 110 -1.67 -1.10 1.74
N LEU A 111 -2.24 -0.14 1.04
CA LEU A 111 -2.62 1.13 1.67
C LEU A 111 -3.78 0.90 2.63
N SER A 112 -3.71 1.49 3.81
CA SER A 112 -4.74 1.39 4.84
C SER A 112 -5.48 2.72 5.01
N GLY A 113 -6.79 2.63 5.31
CA GLY A 113 -7.60 3.78 5.68
C GLY A 113 -8.20 4.59 4.52
N HIS A 114 -9.07 5.55 4.87
CA HIS A 114 -9.75 6.44 3.91
C HIS A 114 -8.79 7.37 3.15
N GLY A 115 -7.57 7.59 3.66
CA GLY A 115 -6.53 8.36 2.99
C GLY A 115 -5.80 7.64 1.85
N ALA A 116 -5.89 6.31 1.77
CA ALA A 116 -5.20 5.51 0.77
C ALA A 116 -5.58 5.87 -0.67
N GLY A 117 -6.87 6.02 -0.92
CA GLY A 117 -7.40 6.45 -2.22
C GLY A 117 -6.99 7.88 -2.56
N GLN A 118 -7.01 8.78 -1.59
CA GLN A 118 -6.62 10.18 -1.78
C GLN A 118 -5.13 10.30 -2.12
N LEU A 119 -4.28 9.57 -1.43
CA LEU A 119 -2.84 9.62 -1.68
C LEU A 119 -2.47 9.03 -3.03
N ALA A 120 -3.05 7.88 -3.39
CA ALA A 120 -2.87 7.28 -4.72
C ALA A 120 -3.37 8.24 -5.83
N PHE A 121 -4.45 8.95 -5.58
CA PHE A 121 -4.97 9.99 -6.48
C PHE A 121 -3.98 11.16 -6.62
N GLU A 122 -3.44 11.68 -5.53
CA GLU A 122 -2.47 12.79 -5.59
C GLU A 122 -1.16 12.39 -6.26
N GLN A 123 -0.65 11.18 -6.03
CA GLN A 123 0.53 10.65 -6.72
C GLN A 123 0.28 10.50 -8.23
N LEU A 124 -0.88 9.96 -8.61
CA LEU A 124 -1.27 9.85 -10.02
C LEU A 124 -1.40 11.24 -10.67
N LYS A 125 -2.03 12.18 -9.98
CA LYS A 125 -2.17 13.57 -10.43
C LYS A 125 -0.81 14.25 -10.66
N GLN A 126 0.13 14.09 -9.71
CA GLN A 126 1.49 14.60 -9.85
C GLN A 126 2.23 13.98 -11.03
N LYS A 127 2.11 12.65 -11.21
CA LYS A 127 2.68 11.95 -12.36
C LYS A 127 2.14 12.50 -13.68
N LEU A 128 0.82 12.60 -13.82
CA LEU A 128 0.18 13.12 -15.02
C LEU A 128 0.51 14.61 -15.27
N ALA A 129 0.69 15.39 -14.20
CA ALA A 129 1.15 16.77 -14.31
C ALA A 129 2.59 16.85 -14.82
N ALA A 130 3.49 15.99 -14.32
CA ALA A 130 4.88 15.92 -14.80
C ALA A 130 4.97 15.49 -16.28
N GLU A 131 4.01 14.67 -16.76
CA GLU A 131 3.87 14.33 -18.19
C GLU A 131 3.25 15.45 -19.03
N GLY A 132 2.95 16.61 -18.43
CA GLY A 132 2.37 17.78 -19.09
C GLY A 132 0.92 17.61 -19.55
N LEU A 133 0.20 16.59 -19.06
CA LEU A 133 -1.17 16.29 -19.51
C LEU A 133 -2.18 17.36 -19.10
N PHE A 134 -1.86 18.17 -18.10
CA PHE A 134 -2.72 19.27 -17.63
C PHE A 134 -2.34 20.63 -18.18
N ASP A 135 -1.31 20.70 -19.03
CA ASP A 135 -0.81 21.95 -19.58
C ASP A 135 -1.86 22.66 -20.43
N GLN A 136 -1.95 23.96 -20.26
CA GLN A 136 -2.89 24.80 -20.99
C GLN A 136 -2.66 24.74 -22.51
N ALA A 137 -1.42 24.55 -22.94
CA ALA A 137 -1.05 24.42 -24.35
C ALA A 137 -1.66 23.17 -25.03
N ARG A 138 -1.98 22.13 -24.26
CA ARG A 138 -2.66 20.91 -24.76
C ARG A 138 -4.17 21.04 -24.86
N LYS A 139 -4.76 22.02 -24.18
CA LYS A 139 -6.21 22.25 -24.18
C LYS A 139 -6.62 22.92 -25.49
N ARG A 140 -7.60 22.34 -26.14
CA ARG A 140 -8.19 22.92 -27.35
C ARG A 140 -9.41 23.75 -26.97
N ALA A 141 -9.59 24.88 -27.65
CA ALA A 141 -10.81 25.67 -27.53
C ALA A 141 -12.02 24.84 -27.94
N LEU A 142 -13.11 24.99 -27.20
CA LEU A 142 -14.36 24.35 -27.58
C LEU A 142 -14.94 25.00 -28.85
N PRO A 143 -15.48 24.22 -29.80
CA PRO A 143 -16.15 24.79 -30.96
C PRO A 143 -17.40 25.55 -30.55
N THR A 144 -17.64 26.71 -31.15
CA THR A 144 -18.78 27.57 -30.84
C THR A 144 -20.13 26.88 -31.17
N LEU A 145 -20.16 26.09 -32.22
CA LEU A 145 -21.33 25.31 -32.65
C LEU A 145 -20.93 23.85 -32.92
N PRO A 146 -20.95 23.01 -31.93
CA PRO A 146 -20.65 21.59 -32.11
C PRO A 146 -21.75 20.89 -32.91
N ARG A 147 -21.39 20.19 -33.98
CA ARG A 147 -22.33 19.36 -34.76
C ARG A 147 -22.46 17.94 -34.24
N ARG A 148 -21.44 17.47 -33.50
CA ARG A 148 -21.41 16.12 -32.92
C ARG A 148 -20.81 16.16 -31.52
N ILE A 149 -21.45 15.48 -30.58
CA ILE A 149 -21.00 15.33 -29.20
C ILE A 149 -20.79 13.85 -28.92
N GLY A 150 -19.55 13.47 -28.51
CA GLY A 150 -19.25 12.14 -28.00
C GLY A 150 -19.62 12.03 -26.52
N VAL A 151 -20.32 10.97 -26.16
CA VAL A 151 -20.70 10.69 -24.76
C VAL A 151 -20.21 9.29 -24.40
N VAL A 152 -19.38 9.20 -23.37
CA VAL A 152 -18.87 7.93 -22.84
C VAL A 152 -19.62 7.64 -21.55
N THR A 153 -20.59 6.74 -21.59
CA THR A 153 -21.44 6.41 -20.44
C THR A 153 -22.21 5.09 -20.64
N SER A 154 -22.93 4.66 -19.60
CA SER A 154 -23.85 3.51 -19.71
C SER A 154 -25.00 3.81 -20.69
N PRO A 155 -25.33 2.89 -21.60
CA PRO A 155 -26.40 3.09 -22.59
C PRO A 155 -27.80 3.13 -21.98
N THR A 156 -27.98 2.57 -20.77
CA THR A 156 -29.28 2.45 -20.09
C THR A 156 -29.46 3.42 -18.92
N GLY A 157 -28.40 4.19 -18.57
CA GLY A 157 -28.38 5.08 -17.42
C GLY A 157 -29.32 6.30 -17.56
N ALA A 158 -29.67 6.92 -16.43
CA ALA A 158 -30.43 8.17 -16.39
C ALA A 158 -29.67 9.33 -17.05
N ALA A 159 -28.35 9.36 -16.88
CA ALA A 159 -27.47 10.41 -17.40
C ALA A 159 -27.57 10.59 -18.92
N ILE A 160 -27.56 9.50 -19.69
CA ILE A 160 -27.67 9.60 -21.15
C ILE A 160 -29.02 10.13 -21.59
N ARG A 161 -30.11 9.76 -20.89
CA ARG A 161 -31.46 10.25 -21.19
C ARG A 161 -31.60 11.74 -20.94
N ASP A 162 -31.01 12.23 -19.86
CA ASP A 162 -31.00 13.66 -19.51
C ASP A 162 -30.16 14.48 -20.48
N ILE A 163 -29.01 13.96 -20.91
CA ILE A 163 -28.16 14.59 -21.92
C ILE A 163 -28.95 14.72 -23.25
N ILE A 164 -29.57 13.65 -23.71
CA ILE A 164 -30.38 13.64 -24.94
C ILE A 164 -31.53 14.65 -24.84
N ARG A 165 -32.29 14.63 -23.72
CA ARG A 165 -33.40 15.54 -23.49
C ARG A 165 -32.95 17.01 -23.49
N THR A 166 -31.85 17.30 -22.82
CA THR A 166 -31.30 18.66 -22.73
C THR A 166 -30.80 19.16 -24.08
N LEU A 167 -30.10 18.34 -24.84
CA LEU A 167 -29.59 18.70 -26.16
C LEU A 167 -30.72 18.94 -27.16
N ARG A 168 -31.72 18.07 -27.25
CA ARG A 168 -32.87 18.24 -28.13
C ARG A 168 -33.67 19.52 -27.85
N ARG A 169 -33.76 19.91 -26.57
CA ARG A 169 -34.44 21.17 -26.21
C ARG A 169 -33.67 22.42 -26.61
N ARG A 170 -32.33 22.33 -26.75
CA ARG A 170 -31.46 23.49 -27.01
C ARG A 170 -31.02 23.58 -28.47
N ASN A 171 -30.76 22.45 -29.09
CA ASN A 171 -30.26 22.36 -30.47
C ASN A 171 -30.54 20.98 -31.07
N GLU A 172 -31.56 20.87 -31.89
CA GLU A 172 -31.92 19.60 -32.57
C GLU A 172 -30.90 19.15 -33.62
N GLY A 173 -30.05 20.06 -34.11
CA GLY A 173 -29.07 19.78 -35.15
C GLY A 173 -27.78 19.06 -34.65
N VAL A 174 -27.68 18.78 -33.35
CA VAL A 174 -26.52 18.10 -32.77
C VAL A 174 -26.72 16.58 -32.75
N SER A 175 -25.81 15.85 -33.39
CA SER A 175 -25.78 14.39 -33.30
C SER A 175 -24.98 13.93 -32.08
N ILE A 176 -25.44 12.84 -31.46
CA ILE A 176 -24.81 12.23 -30.28
C ILE A 176 -24.17 10.92 -30.71
N LEU A 177 -22.89 10.76 -30.44
CA LEU A 177 -22.16 9.51 -30.60
C LEU A 177 -21.96 8.91 -29.19
N LEU A 178 -22.65 7.80 -28.91
CA LEU A 178 -22.53 7.09 -27.63
C LEU A 178 -21.44 6.03 -27.71
N ALA A 179 -20.45 6.10 -26.82
CA ALA A 179 -19.51 5.02 -26.54
C ALA A 179 -19.97 4.31 -25.24
N PRO A 180 -20.53 3.09 -25.33
CA PRO A 180 -21.07 2.40 -24.18
C PRO A 180 -19.95 1.86 -23.28
N VAL A 181 -19.99 2.21 -21.99
CA VAL A 181 -19.06 1.72 -20.96
C VAL A 181 -19.82 1.42 -19.67
N ARG A 182 -19.25 0.58 -18.82
CA ARG A 182 -19.73 0.45 -17.44
C ARG A 182 -19.26 1.66 -16.63
N VAL A 183 -20.19 2.32 -15.96
CA VAL A 183 -19.92 3.51 -15.13
C VAL A 183 -19.91 3.15 -13.63
N GLN A 184 -20.62 2.08 -13.28
CA GLN A 184 -20.63 1.46 -11.94
C GLN A 184 -20.56 -0.05 -12.16
N GLY A 185 -19.68 -0.71 -11.38
CA GLY A 185 -19.49 -2.14 -11.48
C GLY A 185 -19.24 -2.76 -10.14
#